data_47d1d3f306466a531a37bd6af439fde3
#
_entry.id   47d1d3f306466a531a37bd6af439fde3
#
_cell.length_a   1.000
_cell.length_b   1.000
_cell.length_c   1.000
_cell.angle_alpha   90.00
_cell.angle_beta   90.00
_cell.angle_gamma   90.00
#
_symmetry.space_group_name_H-M   'P 1'
#
loop_
_entity.id
_entity.type
_entity.pdbx_description
1 polymer ?
#
loop_
_entity_poly.entity_id
_entity_poly.type
_entity_poly.pdbx_seq_one_letter_code
_entity_poly.pdbx_strand_id
1 'polypeptide(L)'
;MFARSRCVVEVRPGEKAGVYIGRRQYTDLLDAHAAGDGPPLVVLGESGSGKSAVLANWATSYREAHPREFVLMHFIGATPASADWAAMLWRFLGEFNRRFELKIEIPDKPEELRTAFASALRKAAAKGRVILILDGLNQLEDRDHAPDLVWLPPVLPAGVRLIVSTLPGRPLDELRKRGWPALQVEPLNLKERKQLVVQHLAQSVHSLDPARVQKIAGACQTANPLYLRTLSKNSCSGATT
;
A
#
# COMPACT_ATOMS: atom_id res chain seq x y z
N MET A 1 -26.78 -0.63 -17.00
CA MET A 1 -25.94 -1.81 -17.27
C MET A 1 -24.49 -1.32 -17.36
N PHE A 2 -23.80 -1.18 -16.22
CA PHE A 2 -22.43 -0.68 -16.20
C PHE A 2 -21.47 -1.82 -16.42
N ALA A 3 -20.67 -1.73 -17.49
CA ALA A 3 -19.57 -2.64 -17.75
C ALA A 3 -18.52 -2.46 -16.65
N ARG A 4 -18.48 -3.38 -15.69
CA ARG A 4 -17.58 -3.37 -14.56
C ARG A 4 -16.20 -3.86 -15.03
N SER A 5 -15.35 -2.93 -15.44
CA SER A 5 -13.95 -3.21 -15.74
C SER A 5 -13.29 -3.80 -14.49
N ARG A 6 -12.76 -5.01 -14.63
CA ARG A 6 -11.86 -5.63 -13.65
C ARG A 6 -10.56 -4.83 -13.61
N CYS A 7 -10.50 -3.83 -12.76
CA CYS A 7 -9.23 -3.18 -12.44
C CYS A 7 -8.55 -3.95 -11.29
N VAL A 8 -8.04 -5.11 -11.63
CA VAL A 8 -7.12 -5.85 -10.79
C VAL A 8 -5.76 -5.24 -11.05
N VAL A 9 -5.26 -4.40 -10.16
CA VAL A 9 -3.82 -4.21 -10.04
C VAL A 9 -3.31 -5.43 -9.27
N GLU A 10 -3.37 -6.58 -9.92
CA GLU A 10 -2.51 -7.71 -9.57
C GLU A 10 -1.10 -7.24 -9.90
N VAL A 11 -0.23 -7.16 -8.90
CA VAL A 11 1.20 -7.26 -9.14
C VAL A 11 1.36 -8.68 -9.70
N ARG A 12 1.42 -8.80 -11.03
CA ARG A 12 1.57 -10.09 -11.69
C ARG A 12 2.85 -10.74 -11.21
N PRO A 13 2.84 -12.04 -10.85
CA PRO A 13 4.07 -12.79 -10.68
C PRO A 13 4.82 -12.71 -12.02
N GLY A 14 5.96 -12.01 -12.05
CA GLY A 14 6.76 -11.86 -13.26
C GLY A 14 6.98 -10.44 -13.77
N GLU A 15 6.22 -9.42 -13.37
CA GLU A 15 6.72 -8.03 -13.49
C GLU A 15 7.91 -7.91 -12.55
N LYS A 16 9.11 -7.70 -13.13
CA LYS A 16 10.36 -7.50 -12.39
C LYS A 16 10.08 -6.53 -11.26
N ALA A 17 10.09 -7.03 -10.02
CA ALA A 17 9.92 -6.21 -8.83
C ALA A 17 10.84 -5.00 -9.01
N GLY A 18 10.28 -3.80 -9.04
CA GLY A 18 11.06 -2.59 -9.22
C GLY A 18 12.16 -2.59 -8.17
N VAL A 19 13.32 -2.04 -8.49
CA VAL A 19 14.46 -1.98 -7.57
C VAL A 19 13.97 -1.51 -6.20
N TYR A 20 14.01 -2.40 -5.22
CA TYR A 20 13.57 -2.16 -3.86
C TYR A 20 14.74 -2.41 -2.91
N ILE A 21 15.02 -1.45 -2.06
CA ILE A 21 15.96 -1.64 -0.98
C ILE A 21 15.19 -2.23 0.18
N GLY A 22 15.59 -3.41 0.63
CA GLY A 22 15.03 -4.06 1.81
C GLY A 22 15.27 -3.20 3.04
N ARG A 23 14.26 -2.39 3.42
CA ARG A 23 14.24 -1.58 4.65
C ARG A 23 13.73 -2.45 5.78
N ARG A 24 14.57 -3.39 6.21
CA ARG A 24 14.24 -4.49 7.12
C ARG A 24 13.52 -4.02 8.39
N GLN A 25 13.93 -2.91 8.93
CA GLN A 25 13.30 -2.30 10.10
C GLN A 25 11.78 -2.08 9.95
N TYR A 26 11.30 -1.76 8.74
CA TYR A 26 9.86 -1.59 8.50
C TYR A 26 9.16 -2.92 8.28
N THR A 27 9.79 -3.86 7.58
CA THR A 27 9.22 -5.19 7.37
C THR A 27 9.06 -5.93 8.70
N ASP A 28 10.04 -5.87 9.60
CA ASP A 28 9.98 -6.49 10.91
C ASP A 28 8.83 -5.92 11.77
N LEU A 29 8.59 -4.60 11.71
CA LEU A 29 7.46 -3.95 12.39
C LEU A 29 6.12 -4.32 11.79
N LEU A 30 6.04 -4.44 10.46
CA LEU A 30 4.83 -4.88 9.75
C LEU A 30 4.52 -6.36 10.04
N ASP A 31 5.54 -7.22 10.12
CA ASP A 31 5.41 -8.63 10.50
C ASP A 31 4.90 -8.76 11.95
N ALA A 32 5.48 -7.99 12.87
CA ALA A 32 5.03 -7.96 14.27
C ALA A 32 3.58 -7.48 14.38
N HIS A 33 3.18 -6.47 13.59
CA HIS A 33 1.80 -5.99 13.54
C HIS A 33 0.86 -7.08 12.96
N ALA A 34 1.25 -7.73 11.87
CA ALA A 34 0.45 -8.76 11.23
C ALA A 34 0.25 -9.99 12.13
N ALA A 35 1.27 -10.38 12.88
CA ALA A 35 1.22 -11.50 13.83
C ALA A 35 0.50 -11.16 15.14
N GLY A 36 0.51 -9.90 15.54
CA GLY A 36 -0.07 -9.42 16.81
C GLY A 36 -1.59 -9.28 16.81
N ASP A 37 -2.12 -8.71 17.89
CA ASP A 37 -3.55 -8.40 18.09
C ASP A 37 -3.79 -6.92 18.41
N GLY A 38 -2.82 -6.07 18.12
CA GLY A 38 -2.89 -4.64 18.33
C GLY A 38 -3.90 -3.91 17.42
N PRO A 39 -4.14 -2.61 17.68
CA PRO A 39 -4.99 -1.77 16.84
C PRO A 39 -4.40 -1.61 15.44
N PRO A 40 -5.19 -1.12 14.47
CA PRO A 40 -4.69 -0.83 13.12
C PRO A 40 -3.44 0.04 13.11
N LEU A 41 -2.58 -0.15 12.11
CA LEU A 41 -1.30 0.57 11.98
C LEU A 41 -1.38 1.64 10.89
N VAL A 42 -0.95 2.85 11.22
CA VAL A 42 -0.90 3.97 10.28
C VAL A 42 0.53 4.16 9.79
N VAL A 43 0.76 4.04 8.49
CA VAL A 43 2.08 4.27 7.87
C VAL A 43 2.15 5.70 7.35
N LEU A 44 3.02 6.48 7.95
CA LEU A 44 3.25 7.89 7.64
C LEU A 44 4.59 8.10 6.93
N GLY A 45 4.79 9.27 6.38
CA GLY A 45 6.02 9.70 5.73
C GLY A 45 5.73 10.71 4.63
N GLU A 46 6.73 11.43 4.18
CA GLU A 46 6.60 12.42 3.13
C GLU A 46 6.11 11.82 1.80
N SER A 47 5.59 12.68 0.92
CA SER A 47 5.25 12.25 -0.45
C SER A 47 6.51 11.73 -1.15
N GLY A 48 6.41 10.54 -1.75
CA GLY A 48 7.54 9.91 -2.41
C GLY A 48 8.57 9.23 -1.48
N SER A 49 8.37 9.20 -0.16
CA SER A 49 9.29 8.52 0.80
C SER A 49 9.38 7.00 0.62
N GLY A 50 8.51 6.42 -0.21
CA GLY A 50 8.51 5.00 -0.51
C GLY A 50 7.52 4.16 0.30
N LYS A 51 6.53 4.76 0.98
CA LYS A 51 5.48 4.03 1.73
C LYS A 51 4.84 2.92 0.90
N SER A 52 4.33 3.27 -0.28
CA SER A 52 3.70 2.31 -1.20
C SER A 52 4.63 1.17 -1.61
N ALA A 53 5.93 1.47 -1.82
CA ALA A 53 6.92 0.46 -2.16
C ALA A 53 7.22 -0.48 -0.98
N VAL A 54 7.34 0.06 0.24
CA VAL A 54 7.50 -0.74 1.46
C VAL A 54 6.31 -1.68 1.62
N LEU A 55 5.08 -1.15 1.56
CA LEU A 55 3.85 -1.93 1.75
C LEU A 55 3.67 -3.00 0.66
N ALA A 56 3.90 -2.66 -0.61
CA ALA A 56 3.75 -3.61 -1.72
C ALA A 56 4.75 -4.76 -1.65
N ASN A 57 6.03 -4.45 -1.38
CA ASN A 57 7.07 -5.48 -1.27
C ASN A 57 6.83 -6.36 -0.03
N TRP A 58 6.50 -5.75 1.10
CA TRP A 58 6.14 -6.50 2.30
C TRP A 58 4.94 -7.42 2.06
N ALA A 59 3.85 -6.90 1.49
CA ALA A 59 2.64 -7.69 1.22
C ALA A 59 2.93 -8.88 0.29
N THR A 60 3.83 -8.72 -0.68
CA THR A 60 4.22 -9.82 -1.57
C THR A 60 4.99 -10.89 -0.81
N SER A 61 6.03 -10.51 -0.08
CA SER A 61 6.83 -11.45 0.72
C SER A 61 6.01 -12.12 1.82
N TYR A 62 5.10 -11.36 2.45
CA TYR A 62 4.23 -11.90 3.50
C TYR A 62 3.26 -12.96 2.95
N ARG A 63 2.66 -12.73 1.76
CA ARG A 63 1.81 -13.73 1.10
C ARG A 63 2.54 -15.02 0.78
N GLU A 64 3.79 -14.90 0.32
CA GLU A 64 4.65 -16.06 0.01
C GLU A 64 4.98 -16.87 1.27
N ALA A 65 5.27 -16.19 2.37
CA ALA A 65 5.59 -16.81 3.66
C ALA A 65 4.34 -17.38 4.37
N HIS A 66 3.15 -16.78 4.16
CA HIS A 66 1.91 -17.12 4.84
C HIS A 66 0.75 -17.45 3.86
N PRO A 67 0.86 -18.49 3.03
CA PRO A 67 -0.10 -18.78 1.95
C PRO A 67 -1.51 -19.13 2.43
N ARG A 68 -1.68 -19.43 3.70
CA ARG A 68 -2.99 -19.71 4.32
C ARG A 68 -3.72 -18.44 4.73
N GLU A 69 -3.02 -17.35 4.99
CA GLU A 69 -3.60 -16.09 5.39
C GLU A 69 -4.11 -15.29 4.18
N PHE A 70 -5.14 -14.51 4.41
CA PHE A 70 -5.70 -13.68 3.36
C PHE A 70 -5.15 -12.27 3.45
N VAL A 71 -4.36 -11.87 2.46
CA VAL A 71 -3.78 -10.53 2.35
C VAL A 71 -4.41 -9.81 1.17
N LEU A 72 -5.11 -8.72 1.43
CA LEU A 72 -5.74 -7.88 0.42
C LEU A 72 -5.13 -6.48 0.46
N MET A 73 -4.51 -6.07 -0.65
CA MET A 73 -3.95 -4.73 -0.81
C MET A 73 -4.75 -3.92 -1.82
N HIS A 74 -4.97 -2.65 -1.49
CA HIS A 74 -5.63 -1.69 -2.36
C HIS A 74 -4.83 -0.38 -2.41
N PHE A 75 -4.52 0.05 -3.63
CA PHE A 75 -3.87 1.34 -3.91
C PHE A 75 -4.94 2.36 -4.28
N ILE A 76 -5.26 3.24 -3.35
CA ILE A 76 -6.24 4.30 -3.55
C ILE A 76 -5.64 5.34 -4.52
N GLY A 77 -6.43 5.77 -5.51
CA GLY A 77 -5.97 6.73 -6.51
C GLY A 77 -5.12 6.14 -7.65
N ALA A 78 -4.85 4.83 -7.66
CA ALA A 78 -4.15 4.19 -8.79
C ALA A 78 -4.98 4.23 -10.08
N THR A 79 -6.30 4.25 -9.96
CA THR A 79 -7.28 4.47 -11.02
C THR A 79 -8.42 5.32 -10.47
N PRO A 80 -9.24 5.99 -11.30
CA PRO A 80 -10.42 6.70 -10.81
C PRO A 80 -11.33 5.84 -9.95
N ALA A 81 -11.63 4.62 -10.36
CA ALA A 81 -12.46 3.68 -9.59
C ALA A 81 -11.82 3.23 -8.26
N SER A 82 -10.51 3.33 -8.11
CA SER A 82 -9.82 2.97 -6.85
C SER A 82 -9.88 4.06 -5.80
N ALA A 83 -10.22 5.30 -6.16
CA ALA A 83 -10.40 6.41 -5.25
C ALA A 83 -11.84 6.49 -4.70
N ASP A 84 -12.79 5.80 -5.33
CA ASP A 84 -14.18 5.70 -4.86
C ASP A 84 -14.30 4.65 -3.76
N TRP A 85 -14.72 5.07 -2.57
CA TRP A 85 -14.84 4.21 -1.40
C TRP A 85 -15.90 3.11 -1.58
N ALA A 86 -16.98 3.38 -2.29
CA ALA A 86 -18.05 2.39 -2.50
C ALA A 86 -17.59 1.30 -3.47
N ALA A 87 -16.92 1.69 -4.56
CA ALA A 87 -16.31 0.74 -5.49
C ALA A 87 -15.22 -0.11 -4.81
N MET A 88 -14.44 0.48 -3.92
CA MET A 88 -13.44 -0.23 -3.10
C MET A 88 -14.12 -1.27 -2.19
N LEU A 89 -15.14 -0.91 -1.42
CA LEU A 89 -15.86 -1.85 -0.55
C LEU A 89 -16.56 -2.95 -1.35
N TRP A 90 -17.16 -2.60 -2.47
CA TRP A 90 -17.78 -3.56 -3.38
C TRP A 90 -16.77 -4.62 -3.84
N ARG A 91 -15.58 -4.20 -4.22
CA ARG A 91 -14.48 -5.10 -4.57
C ARG A 91 -14.09 -5.98 -3.38
N PHE A 92 -13.94 -5.42 -2.16
CA PHE A 92 -13.55 -6.20 -0.99
C PHE A 92 -14.57 -7.28 -0.65
N LEU A 93 -15.85 -6.97 -0.73
CA LEU A 93 -16.92 -7.94 -0.52
C LEU A 93 -16.84 -9.09 -1.54
N GLY A 94 -16.54 -8.78 -2.81
CA GLY A 94 -16.32 -9.79 -3.84
C GLY A 94 -15.10 -10.69 -3.54
N GLU A 95 -14.00 -10.11 -3.06
CA GLU A 95 -12.80 -10.85 -2.67
C GLU A 95 -13.06 -11.75 -1.45
N PHE A 96 -13.78 -11.26 -0.44
CA PHE A 96 -14.17 -12.07 0.71
C PHE A 96 -15.10 -13.21 0.33
N ASN A 97 -16.09 -12.96 -0.52
CA ASN A 97 -16.97 -14.00 -1.05
C ASN A 97 -16.17 -15.10 -1.74
N ARG A 98 -15.22 -14.72 -2.60
CA ARG A 98 -14.40 -15.67 -3.36
C ARG A 98 -13.46 -16.46 -2.45
N ARG A 99 -12.78 -15.80 -1.51
CA ARG A 99 -11.76 -16.43 -0.66
C ARG A 99 -12.33 -17.30 0.44
N PHE A 100 -13.44 -16.85 1.03
CA PHE A 100 -14.01 -17.46 2.22
C PHE A 100 -15.38 -18.12 1.98
N GLU A 101 -15.86 -18.11 0.73
CA GLU A 101 -17.17 -18.68 0.36
C GLU A 101 -18.31 -18.16 1.24
N LEU A 102 -18.34 -16.83 1.48
CA LEU A 102 -19.27 -16.25 2.44
C LEU A 102 -20.70 -16.15 1.93
N LYS A 103 -20.92 -16.15 0.62
CA LYS A 103 -22.22 -16.00 -0.03
C LYS A 103 -22.98 -14.74 0.42
N ILE A 104 -22.24 -13.64 0.65
CA ILE A 104 -22.83 -12.36 1.01
C ILE A 104 -23.40 -11.74 -0.26
N GLU A 105 -24.64 -11.35 -0.23
CA GLU A 105 -25.21 -10.46 -1.24
C GLU A 105 -24.52 -9.09 -1.15
N ILE A 106 -23.98 -8.60 -2.26
CA ILE A 106 -23.27 -7.32 -2.29
C ILE A 106 -24.29 -6.25 -2.67
N PRO A 107 -24.61 -5.30 -1.76
CA PRO A 107 -25.60 -4.28 -2.03
C PRO A 107 -25.14 -3.32 -3.12
N ASP A 108 -26.11 -2.76 -3.84
CA ASP A 108 -25.85 -1.69 -4.81
C ASP A 108 -25.84 -0.29 -4.14
N LYS A 109 -26.52 -0.14 -2.98
CA LYS A 109 -26.60 1.13 -2.27
C LYS A 109 -25.41 1.37 -1.38
N PRO A 110 -24.77 2.54 -1.45
CA PRO A 110 -23.59 2.86 -0.64
C PRO A 110 -23.79 2.72 0.87
N GLU A 111 -24.95 3.11 1.40
CA GLU A 111 -25.25 3.02 2.82
C GLU A 111 -25.25 1.58 3.33
N GLU A 112 -25.75 0.66 2.52
CA GLU A 112 -25.81 -0.76 2.83
C GLU A 112 -24.43 -1.43 2.74
N LEU A 113 -23.53 -0.92 1.86
CA LEU A 113 -22.17 -1.42 1.71
C LEU A 113 -21.36 -1.34 3.01
N ARG A 114 -21.52 -0.27 3.80
CA ARG A 114 -20.83 -0.12 5.09
C ARG A 114 -21.19 -1.25 6.05
N THR A 115 -22.46 -1.54 6.18
CA THR A 115 -22.98 -2.61 7.03
C THR A 115 -22.56 -3.99 6.52
N ALA A 116 -22.68 -4.20 5.21
CA ALA A 116 -22.25 -5.44 4.57
C ALA A 116 -20.74 -5.68 4.76
N PHE A 117 -19.91 -4.64 4.63
CA PHE A 117 -18.47 -4.72 4.84
C PHE A 117 -18.12 -5.08 6.29
N ALA A 118 -18.72 -4.42 7.29
CA ALA A 118 -18.50 -4.75 8.68
C ALA A 118 -18.93 -6.19 9.02
N SER A 119 -20.04 -6.66 8.43
CA SER A 119 -20.50 -8.06 8.58
C SER A 119 -19.53 -9.03 7.89
N ALA A 120 -19.05 -8.70 6.69
CA ALA A 120 -18.12 -9.53 5.94
C ALA A 120 -16.79 -9.70 6.67
N LEU A 121 -16.26 -8.63 7.27
CA LEU A 121 -15.04 -8.69 8.09
C LEU A 121 -15.19 -9.68 9.25
N ARG A 122 -16.30 -9.64 9.98
CA ARG A 122 -16.56 -10.59 11.07
C ARG A 122 -16.62 -12.03 10.57
N LYS A 123 -17.35 -12.28 9.47
CA LYS A 123 -17.47 -13.62 8.89
C LYS A 123 -16.15 -14.14 8.33
N ALA A 124 -15.35 -13.28 7.69
CA ALA A 124 -14.04 -13.64 7.17
C ALA A 124 -13.05 -13.95 8.30
N ALA A 125 -13.02 -13.11 9.35
CA ALA A 125 -12.19 -13.31 10.52
C ALA A 125 -12.48 -14.61 11.27
N ALA A 126 -13.73 -15.06 11.28
CA ALA A 126 -14.12 -16.36 11.86
C ALA A 126 -13.59 -17.56 11.06
N LYS A 127 -13.21 -17.37 9.80
CA LYS A 127 -12.66 -18.42 8.93
C LYS A 127 -11.13 -18.38 8.81
N GLY A 128 -10.51 -17.30 9.20
CA GLY A 128 -9.05 -17.17 9.14
C GLY A 128 -8.57 -15.73 9.31
N ARG A 129 -7.25 -15.56 9.41
CA ARG A 129 -6.62 -14.25 9.53
C ARG A 129 -6.78 -13.46 8.23
N VAL A 130 -7.16 -12.20 8.39
CA VAL A 130 -7.37 -11.25 7.30
C VAL A 130 -6.43 -10.06 7.49
N ILE A 131 -5.61 -9.77 6.50
CA ILE A 131 -4.72 -8.61 6.48
C ILE A 131 -5.17 -7.70 5.36
N LEU A 132 -5.61 -6.49 5.72
CA LEU A 132 -6.01 -5.45 4.78
C LEU A 132 -4.94 -4.36 4.74
N ILE A 133 -4.56 -3.94 3.54
CA ILE A 133 -3.60 -2.86 3.32
C ILE A 133 -4.25 -1.83 2.41
N LEU A 134 -4.44 -0.62 2.93
CA LEU A 134 -5.03 0.50 2.20
C LEU A 134 -3.97 1.58 2.03
N ASP A 135 -3.40 1.67 0.84
CA ASP A 135 -2.35 2.63 0.55
C ASP A 135 -2.92 3.90 -0.06
N GLY A 136 -2.62 5.05 0.56
CA GLY A 136 -2.95 6.36 0.03
C GLY A 136 -4.35 6.88 0.40
N LEU A 137 -4.81 6.77 1.65
CA LEU A 137 -6.12 7.28 2.10
C LEU A 137 -6.36 8.75 1.74
N ASN A 138 -5.30 9.56 1.63
CA ASN A 138 -5.38 10.95 1.20
C ASN A 138 -5.82 11.12 -0.26
N GLN A 139 -5.91 10.05 -1.03
CA GLN A 139 -6.34 10.05 -2.43
C GLN A 139 -7.80 9.60 -2.60
N LEU A 140 -8.54 9.37 -1.51
CA LEU A 140 -9.97 9.13 -1.57
C LEU A 140 -10.68 10.34 -2.16
N GLU A 141 -11.64 10.09 -3.05
CA GLU A 141 -12.55 11.13 -3.52
C GLU A 141 -13.36 11.70 -2.35
N ASP A 142 -13.52 13.04 -2.32
CA ASP A 142 -14.33 13.71 -1.30
C ASP A 142 -15.83 13.58 -1.63
N ARG A 143 -16.30 12.33 -1.53
CA ARG A 143 -17.69 11.95 -1.76
C ARG A 143 -18.21 11.22 -0.53
N ASP A 144 -19.42 11.54 -0.12
CA ASP A 144 -20.11 10.91 1.02
C ASP A 144 -19.25 10.89 2.30
N HIS A 145 -18.46 11.94 2.52
CA HIS A 145 -17.52 12.05 3.65
C HIS A 145 -16.48 10.90 3.72
N ALA A 146 -16.08 10.35 2.57
CA ALA A 146 -15.12 9.25 2.52
C ALA A 146 -13.76 9.57 3.17
N PRO A 147 -13.17 10.80 3.03
CA PRO A 147 -11.96 11.18 3.74
C PRO A 147 -12.12 11.23 5.28
N ASP A 148 -13.34 11.34 5.80
CA ASP A 148 -13.64 11.28 7.24
C ASP A 148 -13.74 9.81 7.73
N LEU A 149 -13.45 8.86 6.87
CA LEU A 149 -13.39 7.41 7.12
C LEU A 149 -14.68 6.84 7.74
N VAL A 150 -15.84 7.44 7.38
CA VAL A 150 -17.15 7.00 7.86
C VAL A 150 -17.55 5.60 7.37
N TRP A 151 -16.92 5.13 6.29
CA TRP A 151 -17.09 3.80 5.71
C TRP A 151 -16.28 2.73 6.44
N LEU A 152 -15.26 3.12 7.19
CA LEU A 152 -14.35 2.22 7.90
C LEU A 152 -14.85 1.97 9.32
N PRO A 153 -15.16 0.72 9.71
CA PRO A 153 -15.61 0.42 11.06
C PRO A 153 -14.64 0.95 12.13
N PRO A 154 -15.15 1.54 13.21
CA PRO A 154 -14.30 2.09 14.28
C PRO A 154 -13.56 0.99 15.05
N VAL A 155 -14.14 -0.21 15.11
CA VAL A 155 -13.56 -1.38 15.74
C VAL A 155 -13.52 -2.52 14.74
N LEU A 156 -12.35 -3.12 14.58
CA LEU A 156 -12.18 -4.29 13.71
C LEU A 156 -12.32 -5.58 14.51
N PRO A 157 -12.85 -6.64 13.90
CA PRO A 157 -12.93 -7.96 14.53
C PRO A 157 -11.52 -8.50 14.88
N ALA A 158 -11.44 -9.30 15.94
CA ALA A 158 -10.25 -10.09 16.21
C ALA A 158 -9.91 -10.95 14.98
N GLY A 159 -8.64 -11.07 14.63
CA GLY A 159 -8.20 -11.76 13.42
C GLY A 159 -8.14 -10.89 12.15
N VAL A 160 -8.69 -9.65 12.17
CA VAL A 160 -8.48 -8.67 11.10
C VAL A 160 -7.34 -7.74 11.49
N ARG A 161 -6.35 -7.63 10.62
CA ARG A 161 -5.26 -6.65 10.71
C ARG A 161 -5.43 -5.62 9.61
N LEU A 162 -5.33 -4.37 9.95
CA LEU A 162 -5.43 -3.27 9.01
C LEU A 162 -4.16 -2.41 9.06
N ILE A 163 -3.60 -2.19 7.91
CA ILE A 163 -2.47 -1.28 7.69
C ILE A 163 -2.95 -0.22 6.72
N VAL A 164 -2.83 1.04 7.07
CA VAL A 164 -3.23 2.14 6.21
C VAL A 164 -2.06 3.10 5.98
N SER A 165 -1.94 3.68 4.80
CA SER A 165 -1.01 4.79 4.58
C SER A 165 -1.76 6.06 4.23
N THR A 166 -1.20 7.20 4.63
CA THR A 166 -1.74 8.51 4.28
C THR A 166 -0.67 9.59 4.32
N LEU A 167 -1.01 10.75 3.78
CA LEU A 167 -0.33 12.02 4.00
C LEU A 167 -1.12 12.85 5.02
N PRO A 168 -0.55 13.97 5.53
CA PRO A 168 -1.30 14.93 6.33
C PRO A 168 -2.59 15.38 5.65
N GLY A 169 -3.67 15.51 6.40
CA GLY A 169 -5.00 15.89 5.94
C GLY A 169 -6.11 15.18 6.70
N ARG A 170 -7.36 15.38 6.27
CA ARG A 170 -8.56 14.85 6.94
C ARG A 170 -8.47 13.36 7.33
N PRO A 171 -8.03 12.43 6.45
CA PRO A 171 -7.91 11.04 6.85
C PRO A 171 -6.95 10.82 8.03
N LEU A 172 -5.81 11.52 8.06
CA LEU A 172 -4.87 11.42 9.17
C LEU A 172 -5.47 11.94 10.48
N ASP A 173 -6.22 13.04 10.42
CA ASP A 173 -6.86 13.62 11.60
C ASP A 173 -7.90 12.65 12.19
N GLU A 174 -8.67 11.99 11.35
CA GLU A 174 -9.62 10.95 11.79
C GLU A 174 -8.89 9.71 12.38
N LEU A 175 -7.77 9.28 11.79
CA LEU A 175 -6.97 8.17 12.33
C LEU A 175 -6.37 8.52 13.70
N ARG A 176 -5.93 9.76 13.88
CA ARG A 176 -5.44 10.25 15.18
C ARG A 176 -6.52 10.24 16.25
N LYS A 177 -7.75 10.65 15.92
CA LYS A 177 -8.89 10.56 16.85
C LYS A 177 -9.17 9.12 17.31
N ARG A 178 -8.89 8.13 16.44
CA ARG A 178 -9.02 6.70 16.78
C ARG A 178 -7.89 6.17 17.65
N GLY A 179 -6.82 6.95 17.89
CA GLY A 179 -5.66 6.57 18.70
C GLY A 179 -4.80 5.46 18.08
N TRP A 180 -4.81 5.30 16.77
CA TRP A 180 -4.05 4.25 16.10
C TRP A 180 -2.56 4.57 16.08
N PRO A 181 -1.68 3.59 16.35
CA PRO A 181 -0.24 3.78 16.32
C PRO A 181 0.26 4.10 14.91
N ALA A 182 1.32 4.89 14.85
CA ALA A 182 1.92 5.32 13.60
C ALA A 182 3.33 4.76 13.43
N LEU A 183 3.62 4.29 12.21
CA LEU A 183 4.94 3.92 11.73
C LEU A 183 5.43 4.99 10.76
N GLN A 184 6.49 5.69 11.12
CA GLN A 184 7.09 6.73 10.28
C GLN A 184 8.07 6.10 9.28
N VAL A 185 7.82 6.29 7.98
CA VAL A 185 8.75 5.91 6.91
C VAL A 185 9.62 7.12 6.57
N GLU A 186 10.86 7.06 7.02
CA GLU A 186 11.84 8.12 6.84
C GLU A 186 12.33 8.20 5.38
N PRO A 187 12.83 9.36 4.95
CA PRO A 187 13.55 9.49 3.67
C PRO A 187 14.74 8.52 3.60
N LEU A 188 15.19 8.23 2.39
CA LEU A 188 16.36 7.36 2.18
C LEU A 188 17.63 7.96 2.79
N ASN A 189 18.34 7.19 3.58
CA ASN A 189 19.69 7.56 4.03
C ASN A 189 20.73 7.40 2.91
N LEU A 190 21.93 7.89 3.10
CA LEU A 190 22.97 7.90 2.06
C LEU A 190 23.34 6.49 1.57
N LYS A 191 23.36 5.49 2.47
CA LYS A 191 23.64 4.10 2.13
C LYS A 191 22.55 3.51 1.26
N GLU A 192 21.29 3.73 1.62
CA GLU A 192 20.12 3.30 0.87
C GLU A 192 20.08 3.95 -0.53
N ARG A 193 20.39 5.26 -0.62
CA ARG A 193 20.47 5.97 -1.92
C ARG A 193 21.51 5.35 -2.83
N LYS A 194 22.72 5.07 -2.31
CA LYS A 194 23.79 4.43 -3.09
C LYS A 194 23.36 3.06 -3.59
N GLN A 195 22.75 2.24 -2.72
CA GLN A 195 22.25 0.93 -3.09
C GLN A 195 21.18 1.02 -4.19
N LEU A 196 20.24 1.95 -4.06
CA LEU A 196 19.17 2.16 -5.05
C LEU A 196 19.74 2.59 -6.41
N VAL A 197 20.70 3.51 -6.41
CA VAL A 197 21.40 3.94 -7.64
C VAL A 197 22.08 2.75 -8.33
N VAL A 198 22.86 1.98 -7.59
CA VAL A 198 23.58 0.82 -8.13
C VAL A 198 22.61 -0.22 -8.69
N GLN A 199 21.54 -0.54 -7.96
CA GLN A 199 20.57 -1.55 -8.39
C GLN A 199 19.76 -1.08 -9.62
N HIS A 200 19.38 0.21 -9.69
CA HIS A 200 18.69 0.76 -10.86
C HIS A 200 19.57 0.69 -12.11
N LEU A 201 20.84 0.99 -11.95
CA LEU A 201 21.79 1.00 -13.06
C LEU A 201 22.21 -0.40 -13.51
N ALA A 202 22.27 -1.36 -12.59
CA ALA A 202 22.48 -2.77 -12.92
C ALA A 202 21.36 -3.34 -13.82
N GLN A 203 20.15 -2.76 -13.76
CA GLN A 203 19.05 -3.13 -14.67
C GLN A 203 19.16 -2.47 -16.04
N SER A 204 19.92 -1.38 -16.16
CA SER A 204 20.11 -0.59 -17.39
C SER A 204 21.54 -0.80 -17.84
N VAL A 205 21.94 -1.89 -18.45
CA VAL A 205 23.20 -2.26 -19.14
C VAL A 205 24.44 -1.30 -19.00
N HIS A 206 24.41 -0.31 -18.13
CA HIS A 206 25.46 0.71 -17.97
C HIS A 206 26.08 0.64 -16.58
N SER A 207 27.35 0.31 -16.49
CA SER A 207 28.14 0.48 -15.26
C SER A 207 28.47 1.97 -15.10
N LEU A 208 28.08 2.56 -13.97
CA LEU A 208 28.54 3.90 -13.63
C LEU A 208 29.85 3.85 -12.84
N ASP A 209 30.70 4.84 -13.13
CA ASP A 209 31.85 5.16 -12.30
C ASP A 209 31.40 5.42 -10.83
N PRO A 210 32.10 4.85 -9.83
CA PRO A 210 31.83 5.05 -8.41
C PRO A 210 31.71 6.51 -7.98
N ALA A 211 32.48 7.41 -8.59
CA ALA A 211 32.41 8.84 -8.35
C ALA A 211 31.05 9.43 -8.77
N ARG A 212 30.49 8.97 -9.87
CA ARG A 212 29.18 9.39 -10.36
C ARG A 212 28.05 8.88 -9.50
N VAL A 213 28.13 7.63 -9.02
CA VAL A 213 27.21 7.06 -8.02
C VAL A 213 27.22 7.89 -6.74
N GLN A 214 28.40 8.27 -6.26
CA GLN A 214 28.56 9.09 -5.05
C GLN A 214 27.94 10.47 -5.23
N LYS A 215 28.14 11.11 -6.38
CA LYS A 215 27.58 12.44 -6.72
C LYS A 215 26.06 12.40 -6.75
N ILE A 216 25.47 11.41 -7.42
CA ILE A 216 24.02 11.23 -7.49
C ILE A 216 23.44 10.97 -6.10
N ALA A 217 23.99 10.02 -5.36
CA ALA A 217 23.49 9.67 -4.03
C ALA A 217 23.68 10.80 -3.00
N GLY A 218 24.66 11.69 -3.20
CA GLY A 218 24.95 12.83 -2.31
C GLY A 218 23.98 14.01 -2.46
N ALA A 219 23.23 14.10 -3.57
CA ALA A 219 22.27 15.18 -3.76
C ALA A 219 21.09 15.05 -2.78
N CYS A 220 20.71 16.16 -2.13
CA CYS A 220 19.64 16.15 -1.10
C CYS A 220 18.31 15.58 -1.63
N GLN A 221 17.97 15.91 -2.87
CA GLN A 221 16.72 15.47 -3.53
C GLN A 221 16.62 13.95 -3.68
N THR A 222 17.76 13.25 -3.73
CA THR A 222 17.79 11.78 -3.85
C THR A 222 17.42 11.06 -2.56
N ALA A 223 17.19 11.78 -1.47
CA ALA A 223 16.57 11.26 -0.27
C ALA A 223 15.13 10.75 -0.54
N ASN A 224 14.49 11.31 -1.57
CA ASN A 224 13.19 10.87 -2.06
C ASN A 224 13.36 9.77 -3.13
N PRO A 225 12.89 8.54 -2.88
CA PRO A 225 13.00 7.43 -3.84
C PRO A 225 12.37 7.71 -5.20
N LEU A 226 11.26 8.46 -5.23
CA LEU A 226 10.57 8.80 -6.47
C LEU A 226 11.43 9.70 -7.36
N TYR A 227 12.08 10.72 -6.76
CA TYR A 227 13.01 11.61 -7.48
C TYR A 227 14.19 10.83 -8.04
N LEU A 228 14.77 9.93 -7.25
CA LEU A 228 15.90 9.10 -7.66
C LEU A 228 15.53 8.17 -8.84
N ARG A 229 14.33 7.59 -8.81
CA ARG A 229 13.79 6.77 -9.90
C ARG A 229 13.58 7.57 -11.20
N THR A 230 13.15 8.82 -11.09
CA THR A 230 12.95 9.72 -12.25
C THR A 230 14.29 10.12 -12.87
N LEU A 231 15.28 10.46 -12.04
CA LEU A 231 16.64 10.77 -12.52
C LEU A 231 17.26 9.60 -13.28
N SER A 232 17.14 8.38 -12.77
CA SER A 232 17.72 7.20 -13.42
C SER A 232 17.09 6.91 -14.78
N LYS A 233 15.78 7.15 -14.94
CA LYS A 233 15.10 7.02 -16.24
C LYS A 233 15.59 8.07 -17.26
N ASN A 234 15.78 9.31 -16.84
CA ASN A 234 16.22 10.39 -17.73
C ASN A 234 17.70 10.26 -18.13
N SER A 235 18.53 9.64 -17.28
CA SER A 235 19.93 9.37 -17.59
C SER A 235 20.11 8.28 -18.66
N CYS A 236 19.09 7.45 -18.89
CA CYS A 236 19.09 6.43 -19.95
C CYS A 236 18.60 6.97 -21.31
N SER A 237 17.84 8.08 -21.32
CA SER A 237 17.30 8.66 -22.57
C SER A 237 18.23 9.69 -23.22
N GLY A 238 19.34 10.06 -22.60
CA GLY A 238 20.28 11.08 -23.09
C GLY A 238 21.51 10.56 -23.86
N ALA A 239 21.54 9.28 -24.24
CA ALA A 239 22.66 8.65 -24.95
C ALA A 239 22.31 8.30 -26.39
N THR A 240 21.72 9.26 -27.14
CA THR A 240 21.56 9.17 -28.58
C THR A 240 21.79 10.58 -29.17
N THR A 241 23.04 10.96 -29.29
CA THR A 241 23.57 11.84 -30.35
C THR A 241 25.07 11.59 -30.43
#